data_f533dcaa90466b00f1907a30a1096177
#
_entry.id   f533dcaa90466b00f1907a30a1096177
#
_cell.length_a   1.000
_cell.length_b   1.000
_cell.length_c   1.000
_cell.angle_alpha   90.00
_cell.angle_beta   90.00
_cell.angle_gamma   90.00
#
_symmetry.space_group_name_H-M   'P 1'
#
loop_
_entity.id
_entity.type
_entity.pdbx_description
1 polymer ?
#
loop_
_entity_poly.entity_id
_entity_poly.type
_entity_poly.pdbx_seq_one_letter_code
_entity_poly.pdbx_strand_id
1 'polypeptide(L)'
;LSFWLIPLSITNIPRVIRNKNLKIFLGSVSNKMSNAAVANITTALKILHKLEWDFQIPKDVNTNTWYIAMSNHQSWADIFILLAAGHKKIPLLKFFMKKELQWIPIIYLVHKTVDMPFLKRHSKAQIEANPELKKVDYETAKKAAKRFSRNPATAFSFAEGTRFTPKKHAAQDSPYSNLLKPKIGALAIALSGMPQVNTLIDFTVVYSSEKRSTWDFLCGDLNKAKVFAKT
;
A
#
# COMPACT_ATOMS: atom_id res chain seq x y z
N LEU A 1 1.31 12.98 -13.51
CA LEU A 1 0.59 12.88 -12.20
C LEU A 1 -0.45 13.99 -12.06
N SER A 2 -0.13 15.25 -12.39
CA SER A 2 -1.02 16.42 -12.23
C SER A 2 -2.36 16.26 -12.94
N PHE A 3 -2.40 15.63 -14.11
CA PHE A 3 -3.62 15.39 -14.89
C PHE A 3 -4.68 14.59 -14.11
N TRP A 4 -4.26 13.64 -13.26
CA TRP A 4 -5.18 12.83 -12.47
C TRP A 4 -5.63 13.48 -11.15
N LEU A 5 -4.93 14.52 -10.69
CA LEU A 5 -5.26 15.17 -9.42
C LEU A 5 -6.62 15.87 -9.46
N ILE A 6 -6.96 16.53 -10.57
CA ILE A 6 -8.24 17.27 -10.72
C ILE A 6 -9.43 16.31 -10.70
N PRO A 7 -9.53 15.30 -11.61
CA PRO A 7 -10.66 14.38 -11.60
C PRO A 7 -10.79 13.61 -10.29
N LEU A 8 -9.66 13.19 -9.69
CA LEU A 8 -9.66 12.50 -8.40
C LEU A 8 -10.14 13.42 -7.26
N SER A 9 -9.86 14.71 -7.32
CA SER A 9 -10.34 15.69 -6.33
C SER A 9 -11.84 15.86 -6.37
N ILE A 10 -12.42 15.89 -7.56
CA ILE A 10 -13.87 16.02 -7.77
C ILE A 10 -14.63 14.88 -7.09
N THR A 11 -14.08 13.65 -7.10
CA THR A 11 -14.73 12.50 -6.42
C THR A 11 -14.73 12.60 -4.90
N ASN A 12 -13.98 13.54 -4.31
CA ASN A 12 -13.96 13.78 -2.86
C ASN A 12 -15.06 14.74 -2.39
N ILE A 13 -15.52 15.65 -3.24
CA ILE A 13 -16.49 16.70 -2.88
C ILE A 13 -17.77 16.09 -2.29
N PRO A 14 -18.42 15.10 -2.95
CA PRO A 14 -19.69 14.54 -2.44
C PRO A 14 -19.51 13.61 -1.23
N ARG A 15 -18.29 13.31 -0.79
CA ARG A 15 -18.02 12.45 0.39
C ARG A 15 -18.41 13.12 1.71
N VAL A 16 -18.63 14.41 1.71
CA VAL A 16 -19.22 15.15 2.82
C VAL A 16 -20.70 14.76 3.03
N ILE A 17 -21.37 14.33 1.96
CA ILE A 17 -22.77 13.89 1.99
C ILE A 17 -22.89 12.57 2.76
N ARG A 18 -23.88 12.46 3.65
CA ARG A 18 -24.06 11.28 4.53
C ARG A 18 -24.58 10.03 3.82
N ASN A 19 -24.99 10.08 2.55
CA ASN A 19 -25.57 8.97 1.80
C ASN A 19 -24.58 7.83 1.60
N LYS A 20 -24.91 6.61 2.09
CA LYS A 20 -24.07 5.41 2.03
C LYS A 20 -23.87 4.92 0.59
N ASN A 21 -24.94 4.90 -0.20
CA ASN A 21 -24.89 4.40 -1.58
C ASN A 21 -24.02 5.29 -2.46
N LEU A 22 -24.14 6.61 -2.29
CA LEU A 22 -23.29 7.57 -3.00
C LEU A 22 -21.81 7.38 -2.63
N LYS A 23 -21.49 7.11 -1.36
CA LYS A 23 -20.11 6.82 -0.94
C LYS A 23 -19.54 5.57 -1.58
N ILE A 24 -20.34 4.50 -1.72
CA ILE A 24 -19.94 3.26 -2.38
C ILE A 24 -19.69 3.53 -3.87
N PHE A 25 -20.63 4.21 -4.54
CA PHE A 25 -20.50 4.57 -5.96
C PHE A 25 -19.24 5.40 -6.23
N LEU A 26 -19.04 6.49 -5.47
CA LEU A 26 -17.87 7.35 -5.61
C LEU A 26 -16.56 6.62 -5.29
N GLY A 27 -16.58 5.69 -4.33
CA GLY A 27 -15.44 4.81 -4.04
C GLY A 27 -15.12 3.91 -5.23
N SER A 28 -16.12 3.35 -5.90
CA SER A 28 -15.93 2.54 -7.10
C SER A 28 -15.35 3.37 -8.24
N VAL A 29 -15.89 4.56 -8.50
CA VAL A 29 -15.36 5.50 -9.51
C VAL A 29 -13.90 5.85 -9.19
N SER A 30 -13.60 6.22 -7.95
CA SER A 30 -12.23 6.54 -7.52
C SER A 30 -11.26 5.38 -7.71
N ASN A 31 -11.69 4.14 -7.42
CA ASN A 31 -10.87 2.95 -7.64
C ASN A 31 -10.58 2.74 -9.14
N LYS A 32 -11.59 2.90 -10.01
CA LYS A 32 -11.40 2.80 -11.48
C LYS A 32 -10.43 3.85 -12.00
N MET A 33 -10.58 5.11 -11.57
CA MET A 33 -9.69 6.21 -11.94
C MET A 33 -8.26 5.96 -11.44
N SER A 34 -8.10 5.47 -10.20
CA SER A 34 -6.79 5.15 -9.65
C SER A 34 -6.10 4.00 -10.40
N ASN A 35 -6.87 2.97 -10.81
CA ASN A 35 -6.33 1.91 -11.66
C ASN A 35 -5.88 2.43 -13.04
N ALA A 36 -6.62 3.37 -13.63
CA ALA A 36 -6.20 4.02 -14.88
C ALA A 36 -4.94 4.87 -14.67
N ALA A 37 -4.85 5.58 -13.54
CA ALA A 37 -3.65 6.35 -13.19
C ALA A 37 -2.43 5.42 -12.99
N VAL A 38 -2.59 4.28 -12.33
CA VAL A 38 -1.54 3.25 -12.18
C VAL A 38 -1.08 2.76 -13.56
N ALA A 39 -2.03 2.45 -14.47
CA ALA A 39 -1.69 2.01 -15.83
C ALA A 39 -0.87 3.08 -16.57
N ASN A 40 -1.29 4.34 -16.53
CA ASN A 40 -0.60 5.44 -17.22
C ASN A 40 0.79 5.68 -16.64
N ILE A 41 0.93 5.69 -15.30
CA ILE A 41 2.22 5.84 -14.64
C ILE A 41 3.15 4.68 -15.00
N THR A 42 2.65 3.45 -14.94
CA THR A 42 3.45 2.26 -15.28
C THR A 42 3.90 2.28 -16.74
N THR A 43 3.02 2.69 -17.67
CA THR A 43 3.35 2.83 -19.08
C THR A 43 4.40 3.90 -19.31
N ALA A 44 4.24 5.07 -18.69
CA ALA A 44 5.23 6.14 -18.77
C ALA A 44 6.60 5.71 -18.23
N LEU A 45 6.64 5.06 -17.06
CA LEU A 45 7.87 4.53 -16.49
C LEU A 45 8.52 3.47 -17.39
N LYS A 46 7.73 2.57 -17.99
CA LYS A 46 8.25 1.58 -18.94
C LYS A 46 8.91 2.22 -20.14
N ILE A 47 8.30 3.28 -20.70
CA ILE A 47 8.84 3.99 -21.86
C ILE A 47 10.13 4.75 -21.47
N LEU A 48 10.11 5.48 -20.36
CA LEU A 48 11.21 6.35 -19.94
C LEU A 48 12.43 5.56 -19.43
N HIS A 49 12.21 4.47 -18.71
CA HIS A 49 13.27 3.74 -18.02
C HIS A 49 13.53 2.33 -18.56
N LYS A 50 12.90 1.96 -19.69
CA LYS A 50 13.05 0.62 -20.29
C LYS A 50 12.87 -0.52 -19.26
N LEU A 51 11.80 -0.43 -18.46
CA LEU A 51 11.56 -1.34 -17.36
C LEU A 51 11.30 -2.77 -17.84
N GLU A 52 12.05 -3.71 -17.29
CA GLU A 52 11.91 -5.15 -17.47
C GLU A 52 11.36 -5.76 -16.17
N TRP A 53 10.02 -5.73 -16.03
CA TRP A 53 9.33 -6.27 -14.86
C TRP A 53 8.64 -7.57 -15.20
N ASP A 54 8.97 -8.62 -14.46
CA ASP A 54 8.35 -9.95 -14.55
C ASP A 54 7.41 -10.16 -13.35
N PHE A 55 6.14 -10.49 -13.61
CA PHE A 55 5.11 -10.64 -12.61
C PHE A 55 4.50 -12.04 -12.61
N GLN A 56 4.77 -12.81 -11.57
CA GLN A 56 4.22 -14.14 -11.35
C GLN A 56 3.12 -14.06 -10.29
N ILE A 57 1.89 -13.81 -10.74
CA ILE A 57 0.70 -13.64 -9.91
C ILE A 57 -0.19 -14.87 -10.08
N PRO A 58 -0.75 -15.46 -8.99
CA PRO A 58 -1.66 -16.58 -9.04
C PRO A 58 -2.86 -16.30 -9.96
N LYS A 59 -3.36 -17.35 -10.63
CA LYS A 59 -4.48 -17.23 -11.58
C LYS A 59 -5.84 -17.21 -10.90
N ASP A 60 -5.93 -17.66 -9.68
CA ASP A 60 -7.13 -17.78 -8.84
C ASP A 60 -7.55 -16.47 -8.17
N VAL A 61 -6.74 -15.43 -8.27
CA VAL A 61 -7.10 -14.10 -7.76
C VAL A 61 -7.97 -13.32 -8.75
N ASN A 62 -8.80 -12.41 -8.23
CA ASN A 62 -9.70 -11.58 -9.03
C ASN A 62 -9.89 -10.18 -8.43
N THR A 63 -10.53 -9.27 -9.18
CA THR A 63 -10.73 -7.87 -8.78
C THR A 63 -11.99 -7.60 -7.97
N ASN A 64 -12.84 -8.61 -7.71
CA ASN A 64 -14.18 -8.43 -7.15
C ASN A 64 -14.31 -8.89 -5.70
N THR A 65 -13.20 -9.19 -5.04
CA THR A 65 -13.16 -9.64 -3.65
C THR A 65 -12.23 -8.77 -2.80
N TRP A 66 -11.99 -9.16 -1.58
CA TRP A 66 -11.11 -8.45 -0.63
C TRP A 66 -9.93 -9.34 -0.28
N TYR A 67 -8.76 -8.73 -0.23
CA TYR A 67 -7.52 -9.39 0.18
C TYR A 67 -6.82 -8.61 1.27
N ILE A 68 -6.02 -9.33 2.03
CA ILE A 68 -4.89 -8.76 2.74
C ILE A 68 -3.64 -9.13 1.95
N ALA A 69 -2.70 -8.20 1.84
CA ALA A 69 -1.45 -8.48 1.19
C ALA A 69 -0.27 -7.93 1.98
N MET A 70 0.85 -8.62 1.86
CA MET A 70 2.13 -8.18 2.42
C MET A 70 3.24 -8.32 1.39
N SER A 71 4.37 -7.67 1.65
CA SER A 71 5.60 -7.81 0.87
C SER A 71 6.82 -7.50 1.72
N ASN A 72 7.98 -7.96 1.28
CA ASN A 72 9.26 -7.41 1.67
C ASN A 72 9.37 -5.94 1.23
N HIS A 73 10.30 -5.17 1.80
CA HIS A 73 10.46 -3.76 1.50
C HIS A 73 11.93 -3.39 1.30
N GLN A 74 12.32 -3.11 0.08
CA GLN A 74 13.70 -2.83 -0.28
C GLN A 74 13.91 -1.43 -0.87
N SER A 75 12.91 -0.88 -1.56
CA SER A 75 13.00 0.40 -2.26
C SER A 75 11.68 1.17 -2.22
N TRP A 76 11.72 2.46 -2.51
CA TRP A 76 10.52 3.23 -2.84
C TRP A 76 9.83 2.74 -4.13
N ALA A 77 10.60 2.15 -5.03
CA ALA A 77 10.10 1.54 -6.26
C ALA A 77 9.11 0.39 -6.00
N ASP A 78 9.20 -0.29 -4.84
CA ASP A 78 8.31 -1.40 -4.47
C ASP A 78 6.83 -1.01 -4.61
N ILE A 79 6.47 0.23 -4.25
CA ILE A 79 5.08 0.72 -4.33
C ILE A 79 4.59 0.70 -5.78
N PHE A 80 5.39 1.22 -6.71
CA PHE A 80 5.03 1.29 -8.14
C PHE A 80 5.01 -0.10 -8.77
N ILE A 81 5.99 -0.94 -8.43
CA ILE A 81 6.10 -2.30 -8.94
C ILE A 81 4.93 -3.17 -8.47
N LEU A 82 4.58 -3.10 -7.18
CA LEU A 82 3.46 -3.86 -6.61
C LEU A 82 2.10 -3.37 -7.14
N LEU A 83 1.91 -2.06 -7.31
CA LEU A 83 0.72 -1.51 -7.96
C LEU A 83 0.60 -2.00 -9.40
N ALA A 84 1.72 -2.04 -10.14
CA ALA A 84 1.75 -2.56 -11.51
C ALA A 84 1.48 -4.06 -11.57
N ALA A 85 2.08 -4.85 -10.66
CA ALA A 85 1.88 -6.29 -10.58
C ALA A 85 0.43 -6.67 -10.25
N GLY A 86 -0.22 -5.93 -9.34
CA GLY A 86 -1.62 -6.14 -8.97
C GLY A 86 -2.62 -5.58 -9.97
N HIS A 87 -2.18 -4.73 -10.92
CA HIS A 87 -3.09 -4.05 -11.86
C HIS A 87 -3.91 -5.05 -12.68
N LYS A 88 -5.25 -4.89 -12.66
CA LYS A 88 -6.23 -5.78 -13.31
C LYS A 88 -6.21 -7.25 -12.82
N LYS A 89 -5.41 -7.60 -11.84
CA LYS A 89 -5.36 -8.95 -11.25
C LYS A 89 -6.09 -9.01 -9.92
N ILE A 90 -5.86 -8.03 -9.07
CA ILE A 90 -6.46 -7.89 -7.74
C ILE A 90 -7.04 -6.48 -7.58
N PRO A 91 -7.92 -6.23 -6.57
CA PRO A 91 -8.34 -4.89 -6.23
C PRO A 91 -7.17 -3.99 -5.86
N LEU A 92 -7.37 -2.68 -6.03
CA LEU A 92 -6.35 -1.67 -5.73
C LEU A 92 -5.72 -1.88 -4.35
N LEU A 93 -4.38 -1.91 -4.31
CA LEU A 93 -3.62 -1.95 -3.07
C LEU A 93 -3.87 -0.68 -2.25
N LYS A 94 -4.29 -0.84 -1.00
CA LYS A 94 -4.57 0.26 -0.07
C LYS A 94 -3.64 0.19 1.13
N PHE A 95 -2.89 1.26 1.34
CA PHE A 95 -1.87 1.37 2.37
C PHE A 95 -2.39 2.12 3.59
N PHE A 96 -1.88 1.75 4.77
CA PHE A 96 -2.00 2.58 5.95
C PHE A 96 -0.83 3.58 5.97
N MET A 97 -1.16 4.87 5.91
CA MET A 97 -0.16 5.93 5.83
C MET A 97 0.07 6.59 7.18
N LYS A 98 1.32 7.04 7.42
CA LYS A 98 1.63 7.88 8.56
C LYS A 98 0.86 9.20 8.51
N LYS A 99 0.34 9.66 9.66
CA LYS A 99 -0.43 10.91 9.76
C LYS A 99 0.38 12.13 9.30
N GLU A 100 1.68 12.15 9.53
CA GLU A 100 2.55 13.25 9.17
C GLU A 100 2.60 13.49 7.64
N LEU A 101 2.38 12.44 6.85
CA LEU A 101 2.37 12.55 5.38
C LEU A 101 1.12 13.26 4.84
N GLN A 102 0.11 13.49 5.66
CA GLN A 102 -1.08 14.28 5.28
C GLN A 102 -0.75 15.76 4.95
N TRP A 103 0.37 16.27 5.44
CA TRP A 103 0.81 17.64 5.17
C TRP A 103 1.41 17.83 3.77
N ILE A 104 1.68 16.73 3.05
CA ILE A 104 2.10 16.78 1.65
C ILE A 104 0.82 16.78 0.79
N PRO A 105 0.45 17.90 0.11
CA PRO A 105 -0.85 18.07 -0.52
C PRO A 105 -1.20 16.98 -1.53
N ILE A 106 -0.24 16.56 -2.35
CA ILE A 106 -0.43 15.50 -3.37
C ILE A 106 -0.72 14.16 -2.70
N ILE A 107 0.04 13.79 -1.65
CA ILE A 107 -0.14 12.54 -0.91
C ILE A 107 -1.51 12.56 -0.22
N TYR A 108 -1.86 13.65 0.46
CA TYR A 108 -3.15 13.81 1.10
C TYR A 108 -4.31 13.60 0.12
N LEU A 109 -4.26 14.28 -1.03
CA LEU A 109 -5.31 14.24 -2.02
C LEU A 109 -5.51 12.82 -2.58
N VAL A 110 -4.43 12.18 -3.03
CA VAL A 110 -4.48 10.81 -3.57
C VAL A 110 -5.03 9.84 -2.53
N HIS A 111 -4.49 9.84 -1.32
CA HIS A 111 -4.89 8.88 -0.28
C HIS A 111 -6.33 9.10 0.19
N LYS A 112 -6.76 10.35 0.32
CA LYS A 112 -8.15 10.67 0.65
C LYS A 112 -9.11 10.18 -0.45
N THR A 113 -8.73 10.31 -1.71
CA THR A 113 -9.54 9.92 -2.86
C THR A 113 -9.81 8.42 -2.89
N VAL A 114 -8.80 7.60 -2.59
CA VAL A 114 -8.93 6.13 -2.60
C VAL A 114 -9.30 5.53 -1.23
N ASP A 115 -9.77 6.34 -0.29
CA ASP A 115 -10.09 5.93 1.09
C ASP A 115 -8.92 5.30 1.87
N MET A 116 -7.68 5.65 1.55
CA MET A 116 -6.53 5.23 2.33
C MET A 116 -6.40 6.07 3.61
N PRO A 117 -6.43 5.45 4.80
CA PRO A 117 -6.43 6.19 6.05
C PRO A 117 -5.02 6.65 6.43
N PHE A 118 -4.95 7.88 6.96
CA PHE A 118 -3.79 8.33 7.71
C PHE A 118 -3.94 7.91 9.17
N LEU A 119 -2.94 7.22 9.70
CA LEU A 119 -2.93 6.74 11.07
C LEU A 119 -1.89 7.50 11.91
N LYS A 120 -2.33 8.05 13.02
CA LYS A 120 -1.42 8.47 14.08
C LYS A 120 -0.95 7.20 14.80
N ARG A 121 0.33 7.09 15.05
CA ARG A 121 0.92 6.05 15.88
C ARG A 121 1.75 6.72 16.96
N HIS A 122 1.50 6.37 18.19
CA HIS A 122 2.31 6.86 19.30
C HIS A 122 3.69 6.19 19.26
N SER A 123 4.71 6.92 19.70
CA SER A 123 6.06 6.38 19.83
C SER A 123 6.14 5.34 20.96
N LYS A 124 7.19 4.50 20.94
CA LYS A 124 7.41 3.53 22.02
C LYS A 124 7.46 4.23 23.40
N ALA A 125 8.21 5.33 23.50
CA ALA A 125 8.31 6.10 24.74
C ALA A 125 6.94 6.64 25.23
N GLN A 126 6.08 7.10 24.30
CA GLN A 126 4.72 7.54 24.65
C GLN A 126 3.85 6.37 25.15
N ILE A 127 3.96 5.19 24.52
CA ILE A 127 3.21 3.99 24.93
C ILE A 127 3.73 3.45 26.27
N GLU A 128 5.04 3.51 26.51
CA GLU A 128 5.63 3.13 27.79
C GLU A 128 5.16 4.05 28.93
N ALA A 129 5.09 5.37 28.65
CA ALA A 129 4.57 6.35 29.60
C ALA A 129 3.05 6.24 29.84
N ASN A 130 2.30 5.81 28.82
CA ASN A 130 0.85 5.62 28.90
C ASN A 130 0.41 4.43 28.02
N PRO A 131 0.29 3.21 28.58
CA PRO A 131 -0.08 1.99 27.85
C PRO A 131 -1.45 2.05 27.15
N GLU A 132 -2.41 2.86 27.64
CA GLU A 132 -3.73 3.02 27.01
C GLU A 132 -3.64 3.58 25.60
N LEU A 133 -2.59 4.30 25.25
CA LEU A 133 -2.36 4.83 23.89
C LEU A 133 -2.27 3.72 22.84
N LYS A 134 -1.78 2.53 23.21
CA LYS A 134 -1.73 1.37 22.33
C LYS A 134 -3.14 0.92 21.92
N LYS A 135 -4.09 0.93 22.85
CA LYS A 135 -5.49 0.59 22.62
C LYS A 135 -6.15 1.64 21.71
N VAL A 136 -5.88 2.93 21.97
CA VAL A 136 -6.36 4.03 21.14
C VAL A 136 -5.88 3.91 19.70
N ASP A 137 -4.58 3.63 19.50
CA ASP A 137 -3.99 3.41 18.18
C ASP A 137 -4.65 2.23 17.46
N TYR A 138 -4.86 1.11 18.17
CA TYR A 138 -5.51 -0.08 17.63
C TYR A 138 -6.95 0.19 17.20
N GLU A 139 -7.78 0.77 18.06
CA GLU A 139 -9.19 1.06 17.73
C GLU A 139 -9.33 2.08 16.59
N THR A 140 -8.45 3.08 16.55
CA THR A 140 -8.40 4.06 15.46
C THR A 140 -8.08 3.39 14.14
N ALA A 141 -7.08 2.52 14.12
CA ALA A 141 -6.66 1.81 12.93
C ALA A 141 -7.70 0.76 12.48
N LYS A 142 -8.34 0.04 13.41
CA LYS A 142 -9.46 -0.88 13.15
C LYS A 142 -10.66 -0.15 12.54
N LYS A 143 -11.04 1.00 13.09
CA LYS A 143 -12.11 1.86 12.52
C LYS A 143 -11.76 2.36 11.13
N ALA A 144 -10.49 2.65 10.88
CA ALA A 144 -10.00 3.05 9.55
C ALA A 144 -10.04 1.87 8.56
N ALA A 145 -9.65 0.66 8.98
CA ALA A 145 -9.68 -0.55 8.16
C ALA A 145 -11.09 -0.91 7.69
N LYS A 146 -12.14 -0.65 8.50
CA LYS A 146 -13.55 -0.83 8.10
C LYS A 146 -13.93 -0.05 6.83
N ARG A 147 -13.19 1.01 6.45
CA ARG A 147 -13.44 1.74 5.21
C ARG A 147 -13.11 0.89 3.98
N PHE A 148 -12.14 -0.01 4.09
CA PHE A 148 -11.76 -0.92 3.00
C PHE A 148 -12.84 -1.96 2.69
N SER A 149 -13.75 -2.23 3.64
CA SER A 149 -14.87 -3.15 3.44
C SER A 149 -15.99 -2.60 2.53
N ARG A 150 -15.95 -1.32 2.15
CA ARG A 150 -17.02 -0.69 1.34
C ARG A 150 -17.00 -1.10 -0.13
N ASN A 151 -15.82 -1.30 -0.68
CA ASN A 151 -15.59 -1.71 -2.06
C ASN A 151 -14.45 -2.73 -2.06
N PRO A 152 -14.39 -3.66 -3.03
CA PRO A 152 -13.26 -4.56 -3.17
C PRO A 152 -11.94 -3.82 -3.05
N ALA A 153 -11.07 -4.30 -2.20
CA ALA A 153 -9.79 -3.67 -1.87
C ALA A 153 -8.79 -4.70 -1.38
N THR A 154 -7.52 -4.45 -1.61
CA THR A 154 -6.41 -5.20 -1.04
C THR A 154 -5.75 -4.35 0.05
N ALA A 155 -5.99 -4.67 1.32
CA ALA A 155 -5.30 -4.01 2.43
C ALA A 155 -3.85 -4.46 2.48
N PHE A 156 -2.92 -3.54 2.26
CA PHE A 156 -1.52 -3.85 2.07
C PHE A 156 -0.63 -3.31 3.19
N SER A 157 0.36 -4.09 3.59
CA SER A 157 1.43 -3.68 4.50
C SER A 157 2.76 -4.30 4.13
N PHE A 158 3.83 -3.50 4.17
CA PHE A 158 5.17 -4.07 4.17
C PHE A 158 5.42 -4.76 5.51
N ALA A 159 5.64 -6.08 5.49
CA ALA A 159 5.76 -6.90 6.70
C ALA A 159 6.89 -6.43 7.63
N GLU A 160 7.97 -5.89 7.09
CA GLU A 160 9.11 -5.35 7.83
C GLU A 160 8.84 -4.00 8.50
N GLY A 161 7.80 -3.28 8.07
CA GLY A 161 7.42 -1.97 8.58
C GLY A 161 8.42 -0.84 8.28
N THR A 162 9.52 -1.13 7.62
CA THR A 162 10.54 -0.18 7.12
C THR A 162 11.36 -0.85 6.02
N ARG A 163 12.05 -0.05 5.19
CA ARG A 163 12.92 -0.58 4.14
C ARG A 163 14.11 -1.32 4.75
N PHE A 164 14.44 -2.47 4.16
CA PHE A 164 15.61 -3.26 4.49
C PHE A 164 16.90 -2.43 4.29
N THR A 165 17.80 -2.52 5.24
CA THR A 165 19.20 -2.12 5.12
C THR A 165 20.06 -3.06 5.95
N PRO A 166 21.33 -3.34 5.55
CA PRO A 166 22.23 -4.19 6.33
C PRO A 166 22.38 -3.71 7.78
N LYS A 167 22.47 -2.39 7.98
CA LYS A 167 22.56 -1.80 9.32
C LYS A 167 21.34 -2.12 10.20
N LYS A 168 20.12 -2.04 9.64
CA LYS A 168 18.90 -2.39 10.39
C LYS A 168 18.78 -3.88 10.62
N HIS A 169 19.21 -4.70 9.67
CA HIS A 169 19.22 -6.14 9.77
C HIS A 169 20.10 -6.58 10.94
N ALA A 170 21.35 -6.11 10.99
CA ALA A 170 22.27 -6.37 12.10
C ALA A 170 21.73 -5.86 13.44
N ALA A 171 21.17 -4.62 13.48
CA ALA A 171 20.62 -4.03 14.72
C ALA A 171 19.39 -4.77 15.24
N GLN A 172 18.67 -5.52 14.42
CA GLN A 172 17.51 -6.32 14.83
C GLN A 172 17.86 -7.77 15.12
N ASP A 173 19.09 -8.21 14.83
CA ASP A 173 19.47 -9.62 14.87
C ASP A 173 18.41 -10.50 14.20
N SER A 174 18.14 -10.21 12.92
CA SER A 174 17.08 -10.90 12.18
C SER A 174 17.50 -12.34 11.87
N PRO A 175 16.63 -13.35 12.12
CA PRO A 175 16.94 -14.73 11.76
C PRO A 175 16.83 -14.99 10.24
N TYR A 176 16.33 -14.03 9.47
CA TYR A 176 16.13 -14.14 8.04
C TYR A 176 17.28 -13.47 7.28
N SER A 177 17.92 -14.15 6.34
CA SER A 177 19.09 -13.62 5.62
C SER A 177 18.83 -12.28 4.90
N ASN A 178 17.64 -12.09 4.33
CA ASN A 178 17.31 -10.96 3.46
C ASN A 178 16.10 -10.15 3.91
N LEU A 179 15.62 -10.35 5.15
CA LEU A 179 14.43 -9.68 5.68
C LEU A 179 14.71 -9.15 7.10
N LEU A 180 14.07 -8.05 7.44
CA LEU A 180 13.97 -7.60 8.82
C LEU A 180 12.93 -8.44 9.59
N LYS A 181 12.97 -8.42 10.91
CA LYS A 181 11.93 -9.08 11.73
C LYS A 181 10.54 -8.52 11.39
N PRO A 182 9.54 -9.37 11.11
CA PRO A 182 8.23 -8.93 10.67
C PRO A 182 7.46 -8.23 11.79
N LYS A 183 6.61 -7.27 11.41
CA LYS A 183 5.71 -6.51 12.28
C LYS A 183 4.26 -6.77 11.87
N ILE A 184 3.64 -7.70 12.53
CA ILE A 184 2.28 -8.18 12.19
C ILE A 184 1.14 -7.19 12.56
N GLY A 185 1.43 -6.13 13.32
CA GLY A 185 0.39 -5.24 13.86
C GLY A 185 -0.53 -4.62 12.80
N ALA A 186 -0.01 -4.20 11.66
CA ALA A 186 -0.83 -3.62 10.60
C ALA A 186 -1.74 -4.66 9.93
N LEU A 187 -1.25 -5.88 9.73
CA LEU A 187 -2.04 -6.99 9.18
C LEU A 187 -3.13 -7.44 10.15
N ALA A 188 -2.81 -7.57 11.44
CA ALA A 188 -3.80 -7.92 12.48
C ALA A 188 -4.93 -6.88 12.56
N ILE A 189 -4.59 -5.59 12.45
CA ILE A 189 -5.57 -4.51 12.40
C ILE A 189 -6.44 -4.60 11.15
N ALA A 190 -5.84 -4.86 9.99
CA ALA A 190 -6.57 -5.02 8.74
C ALA A 190 -7.57 -6.18 8.84
N LEU A 191 -7.14 -7.35 9.31
CA LEU A 191 -8.00 -8.53 9.56
C LEU A 191 -9.16 -8.19 10.49
N SER A 192 -8.90 -7.52 11.61
CA SER A 192 -9.96 -7.17 12.57
C SER A 192 -10.99 -6.18 12.02
N GLY A 193 -10.62 -5.39 11.01
CA GLY A 193 -11.49 -4.40 10.36
C GLY A 193 -12.19 -4.91 9.10
N MET A 194 -11.77 -6.05 8.57
CA MET A 194 -12.25 -6.62 7.29
C MET A 194 -12.61 -8.10 7.44
N PRO A 195 -13.72 -8.43 8.16
CA PRO A 195 -14.08 -9.82 8.47
C PRO A 195 -14.42 -10.68 7.24
N GLN A 196 -14.67 -10.07 6.09
CA GLN A 196 -14.93 -10.76 4.82
C GLN A 196 -13.67 -11.26 4.12
N VAL A 197 -12.47 -10.90 4.59
CA VAL A 197 -11.21 -11.35 4.01
C VAL A 197 -10.88 -12.76 4.51
N ASN A 198 -10.64 -13.66 3.56
CA ASN A 198 -10.23 -15.04 3.82
C ASN A 198 -8.91 -15.41 3.13
N THR A 199 -8.33 -14.50 2.35
CA THR A 199 -7.14 -14.78 1.55
C THR A 199 -6.06 -13.74 1.81
N LEU A 200 -4.86 -14.21 2.10
CA LEU A 200 -3.63 -13.43 2.19
C LEU A 200 -2.82 -13.60 0.91
N ILE A 201 -2.34 -12.51 0.34
CA ILE A 201 -1.40 -12.53 -0.77
C ILE A 201 -0.02 -12.12 -0.24
N ASP A 202 0.94 -13.01 -0.36
CA ASP A 202 2.34 -12.74 -0.01
C ASP A 202 3.14 -12.43 -1.28
N PHE A 203 3.60 -11.18 -1.40
CA PHE A 203 4.43 -10.72 -2.49
C PHE A 203 5.91 -10.75 -2.09
N THR A 204 6.73 -11.20 -3.00
CA THR A 204 8.19 -11.07 -2.90
C THR A 204 8.70 -10.26 -4.08
N VAL A 205 9.28 -9.09 -3.81
CA VAL A 205 9.95 -8.25 -4.81
C VAL A 205 11.44 -8.55 -4.79
N VAL A 206 12.00 -8.85 -5.97
CA VAL A 206 13.43 -9.13 -6.15
C VAL A 206 13.98 -8.20 -7.23
N TYR A 207 15.07 -7.51 -6.92
CA TYR A 207 15.80 -6.65 -7.84
C TYR A 207 17.07 -7.31 -8.31
N SER A 208 17.40 -7.12 -9.58
CA SER A 208 18.70 -7.56 -10.13
C SER A 208 19.84 -6.60 -9.77
N SER A 209 19.54 -5.37 -9.35
CA SER A 209 20.51 -4.33 -8.99
C SER A 209 20.67 -4.23 -7.47
N GLU A 210 21.87 -3.90 -7.01
CA GLU A 210 22.12 -3.50 -5.63
C GLU A 210 21.77 -2.03 -5.35
N LYS A 211 21.73 -1.20 -6.39
CA LYS A 211 21.27 0.18 -6.33
C LYS A 211 19.76 0.22 -6.13
N ARG A 212 19.28 0.67 -4.97
CA ARG A 212 17.85 0.59 -4.57
C ARG A 212 17.35 1.89 -3.95
N SER A 213 18.08 2.98 -4.12
CA SER A 213 17.62 4.29 -3.65
C SER A 213 16.46 4.81 -4.50
N THR A 214 15.77 5.81 -3.97
CA THR A 214 14.74 6.53 -4.73
C THR A 214 15.33 7.19 -5.98
N TRP A 215 16.56 7.69 -5.86
CA TRP A 215 17.26 8.35 -6.96
C TRP A 215 17.64 7.37 -8.06
N ASP A 216 18.16 6.18 -7.72
CA ASP A 216 18.46 5.12 -8.68
C ASP A 216 17.20 4.72 -9.49
N PHE A 217 16.04 4.67 -8.83
CA PHE A 217 14.78 4.42 -9.52
C PHE A 217 14.40 5.55 -10.47
N LEU A 218 14.51 6.80 -10.03
CA LEU A 218 14.18 7.97 -10.87
C LEU A 218 15.14 8.14 -12.05
N CYS A 219 16.39 7.75 -11.91
CA CYS A 219 17.40 7.75 -12.98
C CYS A 219 17.29 6.53 -13.93
N GLY A 220 16.47 5.52 -13.60
CA GLY A 220 16.29 4.32 -14.42
C GLY A 220 17.32 3.20 -14.15
N ASP A 221 18.18 3.34 -13.14
CA ASP A 221 19.17 2.33 -12.75
C ASP A 221 18.51 1.08 -12.12
N LEU A 222 17.29 1.23 -11.62
CA LEU A 222 16.48 0.16 -11.01
C LEU A 222 15.41 -0.31 -11.99
N ASN A 223 15.81 -0.77 -13.18
CA ASN A 223 14.91 -1.10 -14.27
C ASN A 223 14.45 -2.57 -14.32
N LYS A 224 15.14 -3.49 -13.64
CA LYS A 224 14.82 -4.92 -13.64
C LYS A 224 14.31 -5.37 -12.29
N ALA A 225 13.11 -5.92 -12.27
CA ALA A 225 12.51 -6.49 -11.06
C ALA A 225 11.64 -7.70 -11.37
N LYS A 226 11.61 -8.65 -10.44
CA LYS A 226 10.67 -9.77 -10.45
C LYS A 226 9.75 -9.68 -9.24
N VAL A 227 8.48 -9.99 -9.44
CA VAL A 227 7.50 -10.09 -8.37
C VAL A 227 6.87 -11.47 -8.39
N PHE A 228 7.01 -12.17 -7.29
CA PHE A 228 6.34 -13.44 -7.03
C PHE A 228 5.20 -13.18 -6.05
N ALA A 229 4.03 -13.77 -6.30
CA ALA A 229 2.93 -13.76 -5.36
C ALA A 229 2.45 -15.18 -5.05
N LYS A 230 2.05 -15.41 -3.80
CA LYS A 230 1.42 -16.65 -3.32
C LYS A 230 0.15 -16.28 -2.55
N THR A 231 -0.87 -17.13 -2.63
CA THR A 231 -2.11 -17.07 -1.85
C THR A 231 -2.13 -18.17 -0.80
#